data_6ac70ded4a099872fb4e202d66ced667
#
_entry.id   6ac70ded4a099872fb4e202d66ced667
#
_cell.length_a   1.000
_cell.length_b   1.000
_cell.length_c   1.000
_cell.angle_alpha   90.00
_cell.angle_beta   90.00
_cell.angle_gamma   90.00
#
_symmetry.space_group_name_H-M   'P 1'
#
loop_
_entity.id
_entity.type
_entity.pdbx_description
1 polymer ?
#
loop_
_entity_poly.entity_id
_entity_poly.type
_entity_poly.pdbx_seq_one_letter_code
_entity_poly.pdbx_strand_id
1 'polypeptide(L)'
;MSKIYDLPRIKDVLKSLQPIDEIEAGFVAYSAGKAVIPPVGEMLFKDPPGDVHIKYGYLEDDDYYVIKIASGFFESPSSSRYTSDGLILLFKKGTGELACALLDECHLTNVRTAAAGAVSAKYLAPKNIDCIGILGAGTQGRMQVEYLSHVIDCKNIMVWGLNQEELDDYKKDMEPLGYRIQTTLETEDVADRCNLIVTATPSKSPLLSADKIQKGTHITAMGSDTPEKNELDPKILQKSDIVVADSISQCLLRGEIYQALKAGVLEKERIVELGNVIAKPELRRISEEQITIADLTGVAVQDIQIAKAVYHALKLKQA
;
A
#
# COMPACT_ATOMS: atom_id res chain seq x y z
N MET A 1 12.37 28.84 -12.86
CA MET A 1 13.36 28.03 -12.13
C MET A 1 12.67 26.82 -11.54
N SER A 2 13.24 25.64 -11.69
CA SER A 2 12.76 24.40 -11.05
C SER A 2 12.82 24.56 -9.53
N LYS A 3 11.78 24.08 -8.81
CA LYS A 3 11.68 24.23 -7.37
C LYS A 3 12.04 22.94 -6.69
N ILE A 4 12.80 23.02 -5.60
CA ILE A 4 13.13 21.90 -4.73
C ILE A 4 12.37 22.09 -3.43
N TYR A 5 11.68 21.05 -2.97
CA TYR A 5 10.91 21.04 -1.74
C TYR A 5 11.42 19.93 -0.84
N ASP A 6 11.74 20.28 0.41
CA ASP A 6 12.20 19.39 1.46
C ASP A 6 11.03 18.71 2.20
N LEU A 7 11.33 17.68 2.97
CA LEU A 7 10.36 16.92 3.74
C LEU A 7 9.51 17.78 4.69
N PRO A 8 10.05 18.79 5.45
CA PRO A 8 9.22 19.66 6.29
C PRO A 8 8.12 20.37 5.53
N ARG A 9 8.41 20.91 4.35
CA ARG A 9 7.41 21.60 3.50
C ARG A 9 6.38 20.63 2.93
N ILE A 10 6.83 19.44 2.54
CA ILE A 10 5.94 18.37 2.06
C ILE A 10 4.97 17.97 3.17
N LYS A 11 5.48 17.68 4.38
CA LYS A 11 4.63 17.35 5.54
C LYS A 11 3.64 18.45 5.90
N ASP A 12 4.04 19.71 5.77
CA ASP A 12 3.15 20.83 6.09
C ASP A 12 1.95 20.94 5.14
N VAL A 13 2.11 20.70 3.84
CA VAL A 13 0.96 20.69 2.91
C VAL A 13 0.10 19.44 3.07
N LEU A 14 0.69 18.30 3.43
CA LEU A 14 -0.04 17.05 3.67
C LEU A 14 -1.04 17.14 4.82
N LYS A 15 -0.83 18.02 5.82
CA LYS A 15 -1.79 18.25 6.91
C LYS A 15 -3.17 18.70 6.43
N SER A 16 -3.25 19.36 5.26
CA SER A 16 -4.49 19.86 4.67
C SER A 16 -4.91 19.09 3.41
N LEU A 17 -4.18 18.02 3.06
CA LEU A 17 -4.41 17.23 1.87
C LEU A 17 -4.95 15.86 2.26
N GLN A 18 -6.01 15.43 1.57
CA GLN A 18 -6.60 14.09 1.72
C GLN A 18 -6.40 13.31 0.42
N PRO A 19 -5.26 12.61 0.26
CA PRO A 19 -4.87 12.05 -1.04
C PRO A 19 -5.64 10.78 -1.45
N ILE A 20 -6.61 10.32 -0.66
CA ILE A 20 -7.38 9.09 -0.95
C ILE A 20 -8.10 9.22 -2.29
N ASP A 21 -8.76 10.35 -2.54
CA ASP A 21 -9.53 10.56 -3.77
C ASP A 21 -8.61 10.65 -5.01
N GLU A 22 -7.43 11.25 -4.88
CA GLU A 22 -6.43 11.30 -5.95
C GLU A 22 -5.87 9.90 -6.26
N ILE A 23 -5.59 9.10 -5.24
CA ILE A 23 -5.10 7.72 -5.42
C ILE A 23 -6.20 6.86 -6.06
N GLU A 24 -7.45 7.02 -5.63
CA GLU A 24 -8.61 6.36 -6.21
C GLU A 24 -8.75 6.69 -7.70
N ALA A 25 -8.72 7.98 -8.06
CA ALA A 25 -8.76 8.43 -9.45
C ALA A 25 -7.59 7.86 -10.29
N GLY A 26 -6.42 7.72 -9.68
CA GLY A 26 -5.25 7.10 -10.30
C GLY A 26 -5.50 5.63 -10.67
N PHE A 27 -6.05 4.84 -9.77
CA PHE A 27 -6.39 3.44 -10.06
C PHE A 27 -7.44 3.32 -11.17
N VAL A 28 -8.47 4.17 -11.15
CA VAL A 28 -9.48 4.20 -12.22
C VAL A 28 -8.84 4.51 -13.57
N ALA A 29 -7.98 5.53 -13.64
CA ALA A 29 -7.28 5.88 -14.87
C ALA A 29 -6.37 4.75 -15.36
N TYR A 30 -5.67 4.07 -14.43
CA TYR A 30 -4.81 2.93 -14.75
C TYR A 30 -5.61 1.78 -15.39
N SER A 31 -6.68 1.33 -14.74
CA SER A 31 -7.51 0.23 -15.24
C SER A 31 -8.31 0.59 -16.50
N ALA A 32 -8.52 1.88 -16.76
CA ALA A 32 -9.10 2.37 -18.00
C ALA A 32 -8.10 2.44 -19.18
N GLY A 33 -6.83 2.04 -18.98
CA GLY A 33 -5.77 2.10 -19.97
C GLY A 33 -5.25 3.50 -20.26
N LYS A 34 -5.54 4.49 -19.40
CA LYS A 34 -5.11 5.90 -19.54
C LYS A 34 -3.76 6.21 -18.87
N ALA A 35 -3.08 5.22 -18.36
CA ALA A 35 -1.79 5.36 -17.72
C ALA A 35 -0.70 4.64 -18.51
N VAL A 36 0.40 5.32 -18.78
CA VAL A 36 1.60 4.72 -19.36
C VAL A 36 2.59 4.49 -18.23
N ILE A 37 2.70 3.22 -17.79
CA ILE A 37 3.53 2.79 -16.67
C ILE A 37 4.52 1.75 -17.18
N PRO A 38 5.79 2.12 -17.41
CA PRO A 38 6.83 1.15 -17.75
C PRO A 38 7.14 0.20 -16.60
N PRO A 39 7.83 -0.94 -16.87
CA PRO A 39 8.30 -1.83 -15.83
C PRO A 39 9.14 -1.11 -14.78
N VAL A 40 9.09 -1.61 -13.54
CA VAL A 40 9.89 -1.08 -12.42
C VAL A 40 11.37 -1.27 -12.71
N GLY A 41 12.15 -0.18 -12.66
CA GLY A 41 13.60 -0.27 -12.63
C GLY A 41 14.06 -0.73 -11.24
N GLU A 42 14.93 -1.72 -11.18
CA GLU A 42 15.35 -2.31 -9.92
C GLU A 42 16.87 -2.52 -9.88
N MET A 43 17.49 -2.17 -8.76
CA MET A 43 18.88 -2.49 -8.46
C MET A 43 18.94 -3.18 -7.10
N LEU A 44 19.58 -4.34 -7.04
CA LEU A 44 19.77 -5.11 -5.82
C LEU A 44 21.23 -5.09 -5.39
N PHE A 45 21.47 -4.81 -4.12
CA PHE A 45 22.79 -4.74 -3.52
C PHE A 45 22.97 -5.87 -2.51
N LYS A 46 24.17 -6.44 -2.44
CA LYS A 46 24.47 -7.58 -1.56
C LYS A 46 25.19 -7.15 -0.29
N ASP A 47 26.01 -6.11 -0.36
CA ASP A 47 26.84 -5.63 0.76
C ASP A 47 27.03 -4.10 0.69
N PRO A 48 26.40 -3.33 1.57
CA PRO A 48 25.32 -3.78 2.45
C PRO A 48 24.08 -4.25 1.67
N PRO A 49 23.26 -5.16 2.22
CA PRO A 49 22.03 -5.57 1.57
C PRO A 49 21.07 -4.41 1.42
N GLY A 50 20.53 -4.25 0.22
CA GLY A 50 19.60 -3.16 -0.06
C GLY A 50 19.05 -3.24 -1.47
N ASP A 51 18.12 -2.35 -1.74
CA ASP A 51 17.50 -2.20 -3.04
C ASP A 51 17.24 -0.73 -3.42
N VAL A 52 17.13 -0.49 -4.72
CA VAL A 52 16.66 0.78 -5.28
C VAL A 52 15.58 0.46 -6.30
N HIS A 53 14.42 1.07 -6.13
CA HIS A 53 13.30 0.97 -7.06
C HIS A 53 13.05 2.29 -7.77
N ILE A 54 12.99 2.26 -9.09
CA ILE A 54 12.64 3.40 -9.94
C ILE A 54 11.28 3.12 -10.55
N LYS A 55 10.27 3.88 -10.11
CA LYS A 55 8.90 3.81 -10.62
C LYS A 55 8.59 5.12 -11.35
N TYR A 56 8.06 5.02 -12.58
CA TYR A 56 7.85 6.19 -13.41
C TYR A 56 6.68 5.98 -14.37
N GLY A 57 6.16 7.09 -14.89
CA GLY A 57 5.06 7.07 -15.84
C GLY A 57 4.30 8.38 -15.91
N TYR A 58 3.20 8.36 -16.65
CA TYR A 58 2.29 9.50 -16.80
C TYR A 58 0.85 9.04 -17.07
N LEU A 59 -0.10 9.95 -16.88
CA LEU A 59 -1.47 9.79 -17.37
C LEU A 59 -1.61 10.52 -18.73
N GLU A 60 -2.40 9.92 -19.64
CA GLU A 60 -2.53 10.45 -21.00
C GLU A 60 -3.07 11.89 -21.03
N ASP A 61 -4.04 12.20 -20.17
CA ASP A 61 -4.69 13.51 -20.08
C ASP A 61 -4.02 14.47 -19.08
N ASP A 62 -2.78 14.16 -18.63
CA ASP A 62 -2.07 14.93 -17.62
C ASP A 62 -0.99 15.85 -18.20
N ASP A 63 -0.67 16.92 -17.45
CA ASP A 63 0.38 17.87 -17.80
C ASP A 63 1.79 17.41 -17.38
N TYR A 64 1.88 16.36 -16.53
CA TYR A 64 3.14 15.94 -15.92
C TYR A 64 3.42 14.45 -16.16
N TYR A 65 4.72 14.12 -16.22
CA TYR A 65 5.19 12.78 -15.95
C TYR A 65 6.05 12.79 -14.68
N VAL A 66 6.12 11.62 -14.02
CA VAL A 66 6.75 11.49 -12.70
C VAL A 66 7.81 10.39 -12.74
N ILE A 67 8.92 10.61 -12.05
CA ILE A 67 9.94 9.61 -11.77
C ILE A 67 10.17 9.60 -10.27
N LYS A 68 9.90 8.47 -9.62
CA LYS A 68 10.22 8.23 -8.22
C LYS A 68 11.43 7.32 -8.12
N ILE A 69 12.35 7.67 -7.25
CA ILE A 69 13.46 6.83 -6.82
C ILE A 69 13.30 6.59 -5.33
N ALA A 70 13.25 5.35 -4.92
CA ALA A 70 13.19 4.94 -3.52
C ALA A 70 14.25 3.88 -3.27
N SER A 71 14.96 4.00 -2.16
CA SER A 71 16.00 3.07 -1.75
C SER A 71 15.77 2.60 -0.31
N GLY A 72 16.20 1.39 -0.04
CA GLY A 72 16.21 0.83 1.30
C GLY A 72 17.43 -0.03 1.53
N PHE A 73 18.10 0.20 2.65
CA PHE A 73 19.34 -0.50 2.98
C PHE A 73 19.33 -0.97 4.43
N PHE A 74 19.85 -2.15 4.67
CA PHE A 74 20.26 -2.60 6.00
C PHE A 74 21.67 -2.10 6.33
N GLU A 75 21.95 -1.77 7.60
CA GLU A 75 23.29 -1.30 8.00
C GLU A 75 24.38 -2.35 7.76
N SER A 76 24.01 -3.64 7.86
CA SER A 76 24.87 -4.79 7.55
C SER A 76 24.01 -6.02 7.28
N PRO A 77 24.57 -7.11 6.74
CA PRO A 77 23.85 -8.36 6.50
C PRO A 77 23.17 -8.98 7.74
N SER A 78 23.69 -8.65 8.94
CA SER A 78 23.17 -9.13 10.23
C SER A 78 22.34 -8.08 10.98
N SER A 79 22.18 -6.86 10.44
CA SER A 79 21.45 -5.78 11.09
C SER A 79 19.96 -5.91 10.84
N SER A 80 19.14 -5.68 11.86
CA SER A 80 17.70 -5.44 11.72
C SER A 80 17.37 -3.97 11.40
N ARG A 81 18.39 -3.07 11.46
CA ARG A 81 18.20 -1.65 11.21
C ARG A 81 18.14 -1.38 9.73
N TYR A 82 16.99 -0.90 9.28
CA TYR A 82 16.68 -0.58 7.89
C TYR A 82 16.50 0.93 7.75
N THR A 83 17.18 1.52 6.80
CA THR A 83 17.05 2.93 6.44
C THR A 83 16.45 3.03 5.05
N SER A 84 15.51 3.94 4.86
CA SER A 84 14.94 4.24 3.55
C SER A 84 15.08 5.71 3.23
N ASP A 85 15.38 6.01 1.96
CA ASP A 85 15.45 7.35 1.43
C ASP A 85 14.87 7.38 0.01
N GLY A 86 14.46 8.56 -0.46
CA GLY A 86 13.88 8.67 -1.77
C GLY A 86 13.50 10.10 -2.15
N LEU A 87 13.16 10.25 -3.42
CA LEU A 87 12.71 11.50 -3.99
C LEU A 87 11.73 11.26 -5.14
N ILE A 88 10.93 12.27 -5.44
CA ILE A 88 10.04 12.27 -6.60
C ILE A 88 10.33 13.49 -7.47
N LEU A 89 10.51 13.26 -8.76
CA LEU A 89 10.72 14.30 -9.77
C LEU A 89 9.46 14.45 -10.62
N LEU A 90 8.93 15.67 -10.74
CA LEU A 90 7.86 16.02 -11.67
C LEU A 90 8.44 16.78 -12.84
N PHE A 91 8.08 16.35 -14.05
CA PHE A 91 8.44 17.01 -15.30
C PHE A 91 7.19 17.42 -16.06
N LYS A 92 7.24 18.54 -16.76
CA LYS A 92 6.18 18.95 -17.69
C LYS A 92 6.18 18.03 -18.91
N LYS A 93 5.06 17.35 -19.17
CA LYS A 93 4.97 16.38 -20.28
C LYS A 93 5.19 17.04 -21.68
N GLY A 94 4.73 18.27 -21.86
CA GLY A 94 4.84 18.97 -23.14
C GLY A 94 6.24 19.49 -23.48
N THR A 95 7.14 19.70 -22.49
CA THR A 95 8.45 20.33 -22.71
C THR A 95 9.63 19.53 -22.20
N GLY A 96 9.39 18.53 -21.32
CA GLY A 96 10.44 17.78 -20.64
C GLY A 96 11.16 18.58 -19.53
N GLU A 97 10.72 19.82 -19.25
CA GLU A 97 11.31 20.63 -18.17
C GLU A 97 10.98 20.08 -16.79
N LEU A 98 11.94 20.05 -15.90
CA LEU A 98 11.72 19.73 -14.49
C LEU A 98 10.81 20.81 -13.87
N ALA A 99 9.63 20.42 -13.41
CA ALA A 99 8.70 21.28 -12.68
C ALA A 99 9.10 21.42 -11.22
N CYS A 100 9.37 20.31 -10.54
CA CYS A 100 9.91 20.30 -9.17
C CYS A 100 10.61 18.98 -8.84
N ALA A 101 11.41 19.02 -7.77
CA ALA A 101 11.92 17.87 -7.04
C ALA A 101 11.34 17.88 -5.63
N LEU A 102 10.75 16.75 -5.20
CA LEU A 102 10.25 16.50 -3.86
C LEU A 102 11.24 15.59 -3.15
N LEU A 103 12.01 16.14 -2.20
CA LEU A 103 12.95 15.39 -1.36
C LEU A 103 12.16 14.89 -0.15
N ASP A 104 11.53 13.75 -0.28
CA ASP A 104 10.50 13.27 0.64
C ASP A 104 10.96 12.16 1.59
N GLU A 105 12.18 11.70 1.46
CA GLU A 105 12.72 10.61 2.30
C GLU A 105 11.76 9.40 2.38
N CYS A 106 11.19 9.00 1.24
CA CYS A 106 10.15 7.97 1.12
C CYS A 106 8.83 8.27 1.84
N HIS A 107 8.63 9.46 2.41
CA HIS A 107 7.39 9.77 3.13
C HIS A 107 6.15 9.74 2.23
N LEU A 108 6.25 10.25 1.00
CA LEU A 108 5.15 10.20 0.03
C LEU A 108 4.86 8.76 -0.44
N THR A 109 5.89 7.92 -0.50
CA THR A 109 5.70 6.48 -0.73
C THR A 109 4.85 5.87 0.39
N ASN A 110 5.12 6.20 1.64
CA ASN A 110 4.33 5.71 2.77
C ASN A 110 2.89 6.23 2.73
N VAL A 111 2.71 7.52 2.48
CA VAL A 111 1.39 8.18 2.37
C VAL A 111 0.53 7.54 1.27
N ARG A 112 1.06 7.41 0.04
CA ARG A 112 0.29 6.83 -1.08
C ARG A 112 -0.03 5.35 -0.87
N THR A 113 0.84 4.62 -0.14
CA THR A 113 0.60 3.22 0.21
C THR A 113 -0.54 3.10 1.22
N ALA A 114 -0.55 3.94 2.25
CA ALA A 114 -1.64 3.98 3.23
C ALA A 114 -2.98 4.40 2.59
N ALA A 115 -2.95 5.40 1.71
CA ALA A 115 -4.14 5.80 0.95
C ALA A 115 -4.67 4.68 0.05
N ALA A 116 -3.80 3.89 -0.60
CA ALA A 116 -4.22 2.75 -1.41
C ALA A 116 -4.91 1.65 -0.57
N GLY A 117 -4.42 1.38 0.65
CA GLY A 117 -5.09 0.47 1.58
C GLY A 117 -6.48 0.97 1.98
N ALA A 118 -6.62 2.26 2.25
CA ALA A 118 -7.91 2.87 2.53
C ALA A 118 -8.87 2.77 1.33
N VAL A 119 -8.39 3.02 0.10
CA VAL A 119 -9.18 2.84 -1.13
C VAL A 119 -9.64 1.39 -1.26
N SER A 120 -8.76 0.41 -1.04
CA SER A 120 -9.11 -1.00 -1.08
C SER A 120 -10.24 -1.33 -0.08
N ALA A 121 -10.08 -0.95 1.18
CA ALA A 121 -11.05 -1.20 2.24
C ALA A 121 -12.39 -0.53 1.98
N LYS A 122 -12.42 0.69 1.43
CA LYS A 122 -13.64 1.44 1.07
C LYS A 122 -14.60 0.63 0.18
N TYR A 123 -14.07 -0.23 -0.69
CA TYR A 123 -14.86 -0.97 -1.68
C TYR A 123 -15.01 -2.46 -1.37
N LEU A 124 -14.10 -3.02 -0.58
CA LEU A 124 -13.99 -4.47 -0.39
C LEU A 124 -14.19 -4.93 1.05
N ALA A 125 -14.06 -4.04 2.05
CA ALA A 125 -14.31 -4.40 3.44
C ALA A 125 -15.79 -4.67 3.72
N PRO A 126 -16.14 -5.49 4.72
CA PRO A 126 -17.51 -5.63 5.20
C PRO A 126 -17.99 -4.31 5.82
N LYS A 127 -19.32 -4.11 5.89
CA LYS A 127 -19.89 -2.90 6.49
C LYS A 127 -19.69 -2.83 7.99
N ASN A 128 -19.78 -3.99 8.65
CA ASN A 128 -19.61 -4.09 10.09
C ASN A 128 -18.19 -4.59 10.39
N ILE A 129 -17.35 -3.71 10.94
CA ILE A 129 -15.98 -4.02 11.33
C ILE A 129 -15.87 -3.87 12.84
N ASP A 130 -15.69 -4.99 13.52
CA ASP A 130 -15.55 -5.02 14.98
C ASP A 130 -14.12 -4.73 15.44
N CYS A 131 -13.14 -5.18 14.66
CA CYS A 131 -11.71 -5.00 14.90
C CYS A 131 -10.93 -4.98 13.59
N ILE A 132 -9.98 -4.06 13.48
CA ILE A 132 -9.00 -4.02 12.40
C ILE A 132 -7.74 -4.75 12.85
N GLY A 133 -7.33 -5.76 12.09
CA GLY A 133 -6.10 -6.51 12.31
C GLY A 133 -4.93 -5.94 11.52
N ILE A 134 -3.80 -5.73 12.17
CA ILE A 134 -2.57 -5.25 11.52
C ILE A 134 -1.46 -6.27 11.76
N LEU A 135 -0.93 -6.85 10.70
CA LEU A 135 0.28 -7.67 10.75
C LEU A 135 1.47 -6.82 10.33
N GLY A 136 2.29 -6.43 11.31
CA GLY A 136 3.45 -5.58 11.16
C GLY A 136 3.33 -4.25 11.91
N ALA A 137 4.07 -4.13 13.02
CA ALA A 137 4.06 -2.97 13.91
C ALA A 137 4.95 -1.80 13.43
N GLY A 138 5.33 -1.76 12.14
CA GLY A 138 6.19 -0.73 11.55
C GLY A 138 5.43 0.54 11.15
N THR A 139 6.10 1.38 10.35
CA THR A 139 5.56 2.65 9.82
C THR A 139 4.27 2.44 9.04
N GLN A 140 4.22 1.44 8.14
CA GLN A 140 3.02 1.15 7.37
C GLN A 140 1.87 0.69 8.27
N GLY A 141 2.12 -0.17 9.26
CA GLY A 141 1.08 -0.61 10.19
C GLY A 141 0.36 0.55 10.90
N ARG A 142 1.11 1.61 11.29
CA ARG A 142 0.55 2.84 11.88
C ARG A 142 -0.24 3.65 10.85
N MET A 143 0.36 3.95 9.72
CA MET A 143 -0.23 4.79 8.69
C MET A 143 -1.48 4.15 8.06
N GLN A 144 -1.54 2.83 7.95
CA GLN A 144 -2.74 2.13 7.49
C GLN A 144 -3.93 2.40 8.41
N VAL A 145 -3.75 2.32 9.73
CA VAL A 145 -4.81 2.62 10.70
C VAL A 145 -5.25 4.08 10.60
N GLU A 146 -4.31 5.02 10.47
CA GLU A 146 -4.63 6.43 10.31
C GLU A 146 -5.46 6.69 9.05
N TYR A 147 -5.05 6.15 7.89
CA TYR A 147 -5.76 6.35 6.63
C TYR A 147 -7.08 5.57 6.54
N LEU A 148 -7.14 4.37 7.10
CA LEU A 148 -8.40 3.62 7.22
C LEU A 148 -9.46 4.40 8.01
N SER A 149 -9.08 5.18 9.01
CA SER A 149 -10.02 5.98 9.81
C SER A 149 -10.81 7.03 9.01
N HIS A 150 -10.40 7.36 7.79
CA HIS A 150 -11.13 8.25 6.90
C HIS A 150 -12.28 7.55 6.14
N VAL A 151 -12.26 6.23 6.08
CA VAL A 151 -13.22 5.43 5.30
C VAL A 151 -13.93 4.36 6.14
N ILE A 152 -13.39 4.02 7.30
CA ILE A 152 -13.86 2.96 8.20
C ILE A 152 -14.06 3.55 9.60
N ASP A 153 -15.25 3.40 10.17
CA ASP A 153 -15.54 3.81 11.54
C ASP A 153 -15.28 2.66 12.52
N CYS A 154 -14.01 2.36 12.76
CA CYS A 154 -13.57 1.39 13.76
C CYS A 154 -12.33 1.91 14.48
N LYS A 155 -12.36 1.87 15.82
CA LYS A 155 -11.24 2.28 16.68
C LYS A 155 -10.59 1.11 17.43
N ASN A 156 -11.11 -0.10 17.27
CA ASN A 156 -10.52 -1.30 17.85
C ASN A 156 -9.46 -1.86 16.89
N ILE A 157 -8.23 -1.90 17.33
CA ILE A 157 -7.10 -2.35 16.51
C ILE A 157 -6.40 -3.48 17.23
N MET A 158 -6.16 -4.59 16.55
CA MET A 158 -5.31 -5.66 16.99
C MET A 158 -4.03 -5.70 16.16
N VAL A 159 -2.89 -5.63 16.82
CA VAL A 159 -1.59 -5.56 16.15
C VAL A 159 -0.74 -6.76 16.50
N TRP A 160 -0.26 -7.43 15.48
CA TRP A 160 0.79 -8.43 15.60
C TRP A 160 2.16 -7.83 15.25
N GLY A 161 3.17 -8.19 16.02
CA GLY A 161 4.57 -7.83 15.78
C GLY A 161 5.52 -8.95 16.18
N LEU A 162 6.80 -8.81 15.84
CA LEU A 162 7.80 -9.84 16.10
C LEU A 162 8.22 -9.93 17.57
N ASN A 163 8.07 -8.86 18.33
CA ASN A 163 8.49 -8.79 19.73
C ASN A 163 7.65 -7.76 20.50
N GLN A 164 7.70 -7.88 21.82
CA GLN A 164 6.90 -7.04 22.72
C GLN A 164 7.31 -5.56 22.69
N GLU A 165 8.60 -5.26 22.48
CA GLU A 165 9.11 -3.89 22.42
C GLU A 165 8.48 -3.10 21.26
N GLU A 166 8.45 -3.68 20.05
CA GLU A 166 7.78 -3.07 18.89
C GLU A 166 6.28 -2.84 19.12
N LEU A 167 5.63 -3.78 19.81
CA LEU A 167 4.21 -3.71 20.13
C LEU A 167 3.92 -2.63 21.18
N ASP A 168 4.77 -2.49 22.18
CA ASP A 168 4.66 -1.44 23.20
C ASP A 168 4.87 -0.04 22.59
N ASP A 169 5.84 0.11 21.70
CA ASP A 169 6.06 1.35 20.94
C ASP A 169 4.86 1.66 20.03
N TYR A 170 4.32 0.68 19.34
CA TYR A 170 3.12 0.86 18.52
C TYR A 170 1.94 1.36 19.36
N LYS A 171 1.71 0.73 20.50
CA LYS A 171 0.64 1.11 21.43
C LYS A 171 0.83 2.52 21.95
N LYS A 172 2.04 2.89 22.36
CA LYS A 172 2.41 4.22 22.84
C LYS A 172 2.15 5.31 21.80
N ASP A 173 2.38 5.01 20.51
CA ASP A 173 2.18 5.96 19.43
C ASP A 173 0.70 6.12 19.05
N MET A 174 -0.06 5.03 19.05
CA MET A 174 -1.41 5.00 18.47
C MET A 174 -2.54 5.27 19.48
N GLU A 175 -2.39 4.92 20.77
CA GLU A 175 -3.42 5.20 21.78
C GLU A 175 -3.70 6.69 21.98
N PRO A 176 -2.69 7.60 21.96
CA PRO A 176 -2.94 9.04 22.03
C PRO A 176 -3.77 9.60 20.86
N LEU A 177 -3.80 8.88 19.72
CA LEU A 177 -4.63 9.23 18.55
C LEU A 177 -6.10 8.76 18.69
N GLY A 178 -6.44 8.13 19.81
CA GLY A 178 -7.81 7.70 20.14
C GLY A 178 -8.16 6.27 19.69
N TYR A 179 -7.17 5.46 19.35
CA TYR A 179 -7.37 4.03 19.03
C TYR A 179 -7.31 3.17 20.29
N ARG A 180 -8.04 2.06 20.31
CA ARG A 180 -7.98 1.03 21.33
C ARG A 180 -7.10 -0.10 20.84
N ILE A 181 -5.85 -0.15 21.31
CA ILE A 181 -4.83 -1.07 20.80
C ILE A 181 -4.77 -2.32 21.66
N GLN A 182 -4.99 -3.46 21.03
CA GLN A 182 -4.65 -4.80 21.54
C GLN A 182 -3.43 -5.31 20.79
N THR A 183 -2.51 -5.93 21.50
CA THR A 183 -1.27 -6.46 20.91
C THR A 183 -1.19 -7.96 21.10
N THR A 184 -0.59 -8.66 20.15
CA THR A 184 -0.37 -10.10 20.20
C THR A 184 0.93 -10.49 19.51
N LEU A 185 1.52 -11.60 19.94
CA LEU A 185 2.66 -12.25 19.27
C LEU A 185 2.21 -13.45 18.41
N GLU A 186 0.90 -13.75 18.40
CA GLU A 186 0.30 -14.86 17.65
C GLU A 186 -0.55 -14.33 16.51
N THR A 187 -0.22 -14.72 15.27
CA THR A 187 -0.96 -14.26 14.07
C THR A 187 -2.40 -14.78 14.03
N GLU A 188 -2.64 -15.94 14.63
CA GLU A 188 -3.96 -16.55 14.75
C GLU A 188 -4.96 -15.69 15.51
N ASP A 189 -4.52 -14.97 16.55
CA ASP A 189 -5.39 -14.04 17.28
C ASP A 189 -5.98 -12.96 16.36
N VAL A 190 -5.19 -12.49 15.39
CA VAL A 190 -5.65 -11.50 14.39
C VAL A 190 -6.68 -12.13 13.47
N ALA A 191 -6.43 -13.34 12.96
CA ALA A 191 -7.35 -14.05 12.08
C ALA A 191 -8.68 -14.41 12.77
N ASP A 192 -8.63 -14.72 14.07
CA ASP A 192 -9.81 -15.14 14.85
C ASP A 192 -10.71 -13.96 15.24
N ARG A 193 -10.18 -12.74 15.35
CA ARG A 193 -10.91 -11.59 15.92
C ARG A 193 -11.15 -10.45 14.97
N CYS A 194 -10.46 -10.42 13.82
CA CYS A 194 -10.52 -9.29 12.88
C CYS A 194 -11.12 -9.71 11.55
N ASN A 195 -12.05 -8.91 11.04
CA ASN A 195 -12.66 -9.12 9.73
C ASN A 195 -12.21 -8.08 8.67
N LEU A 196 -11.36 -7.13 9.08
CA LEU A 196 -10.57 -6.29 8.20
C LEU A 196 -9.11 -6.45 8.61
N ILE A 197 -8.27 -7.04 7.76
CA ILE A 197 -6.87 -7.34 8.06
C ILE A 197 -5.97 -6.65 7.04
N VAL A 198 -4.89 -6.03 7.53
CA VAL A 198 -3.84 -5.46 6.70
C VAL A 198 -2.53 -6.18 7.02
N THR A 199 -1.83 -6.68 6.00
CA THR A 199 -0.48 -7.22 6.16
C THR A 199 0.54 -6.25 5.57
N ALA A 200 1.55 -5.90 6.36
CA ALA A 200 2.54 -4.88 6.02
C ALA A 200 3.93 -5.27 6.55
N THR A 201 4.38 -6.49 6.22
CA THR A 201 5.64 -7.06 6.69
C THR A 201 6.57 -7.44 5.53
N PRO A 202 7.87 -7.57 5.76
CA PRO A 202 8.80 -8.11 4.77
C PRO A 202 8.86 -9.65 4.77
N SER A 203 7.87 -10.34 5.32
CA SER A 203 7.90 -11.80 5.47
C SER A 203 8.09 -12.52 4.13
N LYS A 204 8.85 -13.62 4.15
CA LYS A 204 9.05 -14.53 3.02
C LYS A 204 8.33 -15.86 3.22
N SER A 205 7.52 -15.97 4.26
CA SER A 205 6.69 -17.13 4.57
C SER A 205 5.34 -16.67 5.08
N PRO A 206 4.26 -17.44 4.80
CA PRO A 206 2.91 -17.09 5.22
C PRO A 206 2.80 -16.83 6.73
N LEU A 207 2.15 -15.72 7.07
CA LEU A 207 1.79 -15.33 8.44
C LEU A 207 0.36 -15.75 8.77
N LEU A 208 -0.51 -15.79 7.77
CA LEU A 208 -1.91 -16.22 7.89
C LEU A 208 -2.13 -17.52 7.14
N SER A 209 -2.83 -18.47 7.77
CA SER A 209 -3.20 -19.73 7.16
C SER A 209 -4.66 -19.75 6.70
N ALA A 210 -4.95 -20.50 5.63
CA ALA A 210 -6.26 -20.47 5.00
C ALA A 210 -7.40 -21.03 5.86
N ASP A 211 -7.12 -21.97 6.74
CA ASP A 211 -8.10 -22.56 7.65
C ASP A 211 -8.57 -21.59 8.76
N LYS A 212 -7.78 -20.56 9.05
CA LYS A 212 -8.10 -19.53 10.06
C LYS A 212 -8.93 -18.37 9.52
N ILE A 213 -8.86 -18.09 8.21
CA ILE A 213 -9.61 -16.97 7.63
C ILE A 213 -11.10 -17.31 7.61
N GLN A 214 -11.88 -16.46 8.24
CA GLN A 214 -13.33 -16.61 8.38
C GLN A 214 -14.08 -15.97 7.20
N LYS A 215 -15.32 -16.39 7.00
CA LYS A 215 -16.25 -15.69 6.10
C LYS A 215 -16.41 -14.23 6.52
N GLY A 216 -16.59 -13.35 5.54
CA GLY A 216 -16.75 -11.92 5.77
C GLY A 216 -15.43 -11.15 5.88
N THR A 217 -14.28 -11.82 5.92
CA THR A 217 -12.99 -11.15 6.04
C THR A 217 -12.59 -10.43 4.76
N HIS A 218 -12.08 -9.21 4.92
CA HIS A 218 -11.29 -8.50 3.90
C HIS A 218 -9.82 -8.48 4.30
N ILE A 219 -8.92 -8.81 3.37
CA ILE A 219 -7.47 -8.71 3.57
C ILE A 219 -6.88 -7.73 2.53
N THR A 220 -6.20 -6.70 3.01
CA THR A 220 -5.32 -5.86 2.19
C THR A 220 -3.88 -6.30 2.41
N ALA A 221 -3.29 -6.96 1.43
CA ALA A 221 -1.90 -7.42 1.45
C ALA A 221 -1.02 -6.40 0.73
N MET A 222 -0.01 -5.86 1.42
CA MET A 222 0.86 -4.83 0.84
C MET A 222 2.34 -4.97 1.20
N GLY A 223 2.70 -5.96 2.01
CA GLY A 223 4.09 -6.21 2.36
C GLY A 223 4.86 -6.97 1.28
N SER A 224 4.15 -7.76 0.47
CA SER A 224 4.74 -8.62 -0.58
C SER A 224 4.93 -7.88 -1.90
N ASP A 225 5.87 -6.95 -1.98
CA ASP A 225 6.17 -6.15 -3.18
C ASP A 225 7.34 -6.67 -4.03
N THR A 226 7.88 -7.84 -3.68
CA THR A 226 8.94 -8.56 -4.43
C THR A 226 8.55 -10.03 -4.67
N PRO A 227 9.20 -10.73 -5.62
CA PRO A 227 8.89 -12.14 -5.91
C PRO A 227 9.17 -13.12 -4.75
N GLU A 228 10.05 -12.74 -3.81
CA GLU A 228 10.45 -13.61 -2.68
C GLU A 228 9.56 -13.44 -1.45
N LYS A 229 8.86 -12.30 -1.34
CA LYS A 229 8.00 -12.04 -0.20
C LYS A 229 6.67 -12.79 -0.32
N ASN A 230 6.14 -13.20 0.83
CA ASN A 230 4.89 -13.93 0.94
C ASN A 230 4.35 -13.81 2.37
N GLU A 231 3.23 -13.16 2.55
CA GLU A 231 2.58 -12.97 3.86
C GLU A 231 1.37 -13.91 4.05
N LEU A 232 0.76 -14.39 2.96
CA LEU A 232 -0.47 -15.18 2.98
C LEU A 232 -0.24 -16.61 2.50
N ASP A 233 -0.91 -17.59 3.12
CA ASP A 233 -1.05 -18.91 2.52
C ASP A 233 -1.78 -18.76 1.17
N PRO A 234 -1.18 -19.21 0.06
CA PRO A 234 -1.79 -19.15 -1.27
C PRO A 234 -3.23 -19.69 -1.35
N LYS A 235 -3.58 -20.63 -0.47
CA LYS A 235 -4.94 -21.19 -0.37
C LYS A 235 -5.97 -20.17 0.13
N ILE A 236 -5.54 -19.04 0.74
CA ILE A 236 -6.45 -17.95 1.08
C ILE A 236 -7.02 -17.33 -0.20
N LEU A 237 -6.18 -17.12 -1.23
CA LEU A 237 -6.63 -16.61 -2.53
C LEU A 237 -7.52 -17.61 -3.25
N GLN A 238 -7.26 -18.92 -3.09
CA GLN A 238 -8.10 -19.99 -3.65
C GLN A 238 -9.54 -19.92 -3.13
N LYS A 239 -9.71 -19.73 -1.81
CA LYS A 239 -11.03 -19.72 -1.16
C LYS A 239 -11.72 -18.35 -1.20
N SER A 240 -11.03 -17.30 -1.63
CA SER A 240 -11.60 -15.94 -1.70
C SER A 240 -12.63 -15.79 -2.82
N ASP A 241 -13.69 -15.04 -2.56
CA ASP A 241 -14.72 -14.76 -3.55
C ASP A 241 -14.28 -13.68 -4.54
N ILE A 242 -13.48 -12.69 -4.07
CA ILE A 242 -12.98 -11.59 -4.89
C ILE A 242 -11.48 -11.45 -4.65
N VAL A 243 -10.69 -11.54 -5.72
CA VAL A 243 -9.24 -11.34 -5.71
C VAL A 243 -8.91 -10.13 -6.57
N VAL A 244 -8.35 -9.09 -5.93
CA VAL A 244 -8.08 -7.80 -6.56
C VAL A 244 -6.58 -7.53 -6.60
N ALA A 245 -6.11 -7.06 -7.75
CA ALA A 245 -4.74 -6.56 -7.96
C ALA A 245 -4.76 -5.03 -8.09
N ASP A 246 -3.77 -4.33 -7.58
CA ASP A 246 -3.55 -2.92 -7.93
C ASP A 246 -3.10 -2.77 -9.39
N SER A 247 -2.37 -3.76 -9.91
CA SER A 247 -1.97 -3.92 -11.30
C SER A 247 -1.85 -5.41 -11.62
N ILE A 248 -2.68 -5.94 -12.50
CA ILE A 248 -2.59 -7.36 -12.90
C ILE A 248 -1.20 -7.66 -13.46
N SER A 249 -0.67 -6.81 -14.35
CA SER A 249 0.64 -7.05 -14.97
C SER A 249 1.79 -7.11 -13.94
N GLN A 250 1.71 -6.33 -12.85
CA GLN A 250 2.70 -6.34 -11.78
C GLN A 250 2.49 -7.53 -10.84
N CYS A 251 1.25 -7.82 -10.43
CA CYS A 251 0.91 -8.93 -9.54
C CYS A 251 1.11 -10.32 -10.20
N LEU A 252 1.29 -10.41 -11.51
CA LEU A 252 1.74 -11.63 -12.18
C LEU A 252 3.24 -11.94 -11.96
N LEU A 253 4.02 -10.97 -11.44
CA LEU A 253 5.46 -11.08 -11.26
C LEU A 253 5.90 -11.02 -9.79
N ARG A 254 5.04 -10.52 -8.90
CA ARG A 254 5.32 -10.31 -7.47
C ARG A 254 4.01 -10.23 -6.67
N GLY A 255 4.08 -10.32 -5.34
CA GLY A 255 2.92 -10.25 -4.46
C GLY A 255 2.27 -11.58 -4.18
N GLU A 256 1.15 -11.55 -3.49
CA GLU A 256 0.41 -12.73 -3.04
C GLU A 256 -0.27 -13.46 -4.21
N ILE A 257 -0.73 -12.70 -5.20
CA ILE A 257 -1.30 -13.26 -6.45
C ILE A 257 -0.24 -14.08 -7.18
N TYR A 258 1.00 -13.57 -7.30
CA TYR A 258 2.10 -14.32 -7.90
C TYR A 258 2.34 -15.65 -7.19
N GLN A 259 2.38 -15.65 -5.85
CA GLN A 259 2.59 -16.85 -5.07
C GLN A 259 1.44 -17.87 -5.27
N ALA A 260 0.19 -17.40 -5.31
CA ALA A 260 -0.98 -18.27 -5.53
C ALA A 260 -1.01 -18.87 -6.95
N LEU A 261 -0.64 -18.10 -7.97
CA LEU A 261 -0.50 -18.58 -9.35
C LEU A 261 0.62 -19.62 -9.45
N LYS A 262 1.77 -19.34 -8.84
CA LYS A 262 2.91 -20.25 -8.79
C LYS A 262 2.59 -21.58 -8.08
N ALA A 263 1.76 -21.51 -7.04
CA ALA A 263 1.27 -22.69 -6.33
C ALA A 263 0.17 -23.46 -7.10
N GLY A 264 -0.33 -22.91 -8.21
CA GLY A 264 -1.39 -23.53 -9.02
C GLY A 264 -2.77 -23.55 -8.36
N VAL A 265 -3.03 -22.64 -7.41
CA VAL A 265 -4.29 -22.58 -6.65
C VAL A 265 -5.19 -21.39 -7.03
N LEU A 266 -4.71 -20.52 -7.91
CA LEU A 266 -5.46 -19.39 -8.44
C LEU A 266 -5.42 -19.40 -9.97
N GLU A 267 -6.56 -19.10 -10.61
CA GLU A 267 -6.66 -18.89 -12.05
C GLU A 267 -6.60 -17.38 -12.34
N LYS A 268 -5.90 -17.02 -13.43
CA LYS A 268 -5.66 -15.62 -13.80
C LYS A 268 -6.97 -14.85 -14.10
N GLU A 269 -7.96 -15.55 -14.64
CA GLU A 269 -9.28 -15.04 -15.02
C GLU A 269 -10.11 -14.58 -13.80
N ARG A 270 -9.76 -15.02 -12.59
CA ARG A 270 -10.41 -14.61 -11.33
C ARG A 270 -9.91 -13.27 -10.80
N ILE A 271 -8.83 -12.72 -11.38
CA ILE A 271 -8.18 -11.51 -10.87
C ILE A 271 -8.82 -10.29 -11.51
N VAL A 272 -9.20 -9.32 -10.67
CA VAL A 272 -9.79 -8.04 -11.09
C VAL A 272 -8.87 -6.90 -10.69
N GLU A 273 -8.71 -5.87 -11.53
CA GLU A 273 -7.96 -4.67 -11.13
C GLU A 273 -8.79 -3.75 -10.24
N LEU A 274 -8.13 -3.15 -9.24
CA LEU A 274 -8.75 -2.27 -8.26
C LEU A 274 -9.49 -1.09 -8.91
N GLY A 275 -8.93 -0.48 -9.95
CA GLY A 275 -9.61 0.60 -10.68
C GLY A 275 -10.92 0.16 -11.33
N ASN A 276 -11.04 -1.10 -11.78
CA ASN A 276 -12.30 -1.65 -12.26
C ASN A 276 -13.31 -1.85 -11.11
N VAL A 277 -12.86 -2.32 -9.93
CA VAL A 277 -13.71 -2.45 -8.74
C VAL A 277 -14.26 -1.08 -8.31
N ILE A 278 -13.44 -0.04 -8.37
CA ILE A 278 -13.87 1.33 -8.08
C ILE A 278 -14.94 1.81 -9.07
N ALA A 279 -14.70 1.59 -10.36
CA ALA A 279 -15.57 2.10 -11.42
C ALA A 279 -16.87 1.31 -11.61
N LYS A 280 -16.89 0.01 -11.26
CA LYS A 280 -17.98 -0.93 -11.56
C LYS A 280 -18.55 -1.52 -10.27
N PRO A 281 -19.73 -1.08 -9.81
CA PRO A 281 -20.35 -1.55 -8.56
C PRO A 281 -20.55 -3.07 -8.48
N GLU A 282 -20.77 -3.72 -9.61
CA GLU A 282 -20.95 -5.18 -9.72
C GLU A 282 -19.71 -6.01 -9.39
N LEU A 283 -18.52 -5.39 -9.36
CA LEU A 283 -17.26 -6.03 -8.99
C LEU A 283 -16.89 -5.85 -7.52
N ARG A 284 -17.68 -5.09 -6.77
CA ARG A 284 -17.46 -4.81 -5.34
C ARG A 284 -17.98 -5.95 -4.48
N ARG A 285 -17.67 -5.90 -3.19
CA ARG A 285 -18.34 -6.73 -2.20
C ARG A 285 -19.87 -6.55 -2.26
N ILE A 286 -20.61 -7.63 -2.36
CA ILE A 286 -22.07 -7.66 -2.42
C ILE A 286 -22.71 -8.44 -1.28
N SER A 287 -21.92 -9.15 -0.47
CA SER A 287 -22.37 -9.94 0.68
C SER A 287 -21.40 -9.80 1.85
N GLU A 288 -21.95 -9.77 3.07
CA GLU A 288 -21.14 -9.73 4.31
C GLU A 288 -20.36 -11.03 4.55
N GLU A 289 -20.72 -12.14 3.89
CA GLU A 289 -20.01 -13.42 4.03
C GLU A 289 -18.83 -13.58 3.07
N GLN A 290 -18.70 -12.72 2.04
CA GLN A 290 -17.62 -12.85 1.06
C GLN A 290 -16.26 -12.67 1.70
N ILE A 291 -15.30 -13.47 1.29
CA ILE A 291 -13.87 -13.27 1.56
C ILE A 291 -13.28 -12.48 0.38
N THR A 292 -12.70 -11.32 0.65
CA THR A 292 -12.11 -10.46 -0.38
C THR A 292 -10.65 -10.17 -0.08
N ILE A 293 -9.82 -10.17 -1.11
CA ILE A 293 -8.38 -9.88 -0.99
C ILE A 293 -8.00 -8.81 -2.00
N ALA A 294 -7.20 -7.85 -1.55
CA ALA A 294 -6.50 -6.92 -2.42
C ALA A 294 -4.99 -7.08 -2.24
N ASP A 295 -4.31 -7.43 -3.31
CA ASP A 295 -2.86 -7.51 -3.40
C ASP A 295 -2.32 -6.21 -3.98
N LEU A 296 -1.64 -5.40 -3.14
CA LEU A 296 -1.19 -4.04 -3.46
C LEU A 296 0.34 -3.98 -3.51
N THR A 297 0.89 -4.24 -4.69
CA THR A 297 2.34 -4.26 -4.93
C THR A 297 2.94 -2.87 -5.19
N GLY A 298 2.11 -1.84 -5.27
CA GLY A 298 2.53 -0.45 -5.42
C GLY A 298 2.81 -0.04 -6.86
N VAL A 299 1.79 0.29 -7.64
CA VAL A 299 1.91 0.76 -9.02
C VAL A 299 2.24 2.24 -9.10
N ALA A 300 3.04 2.66 -10.09
CA ALA A 300 3.55 4.03 -10.24
C ALA A 300 2.45 5.11 -10.38
N VAL A 301 1.22 4.74 -10.74
CA VAL A 301 0.10 5.70 -10.80
C VAL A 301 -0.18 6.36 -9.45
N GLN A 302 0.07 5.65 -8.35
CA GLN A 302 -0.04 6.21 -6.99
C GLN A 302 1.01 7.31 -6.76
N ASP A 303 2.26 7.06 -7.23
CA ASP A 303 3.36 8.02 -7.11
C ASP A 303 3.09 9.27 -7.97
N ILE A 304 2.48 9.11 -9.15
CA ILE A 304 2.06 10.22 -10.02
C ILE A 304 1.02 11.09 -9.30
N GLN A 305 -0.01 10.48 -8.75
CA GLN A 305 -1.12 11.21 -8.15
C GLN A 305 -0.69 11.94 -6.87
N ILE A 306 0.02 11.30 -5.96
CA ILE A 306 0.48 11.94 -4.73
C ILE A 306 1.45 13.10 -5.02
N ALA A 307 2.36 12.92 -5.97
CA ALA A 307 3.33 13.96 -6.32
C ALA A 307 2.65 15.21 -6.90
N LYS A 308 1.65 15.02 -7.77
CA LYS A 308 0.85 16.11 -8.34
C LYS A 308 0.05 16.84 -7.27
N ALA A 309 -0.66 16.10 -6.41
CA ALA A 309 -1.46 16.67 -5.34
C ALA A 309 -0.59 17.55 -4.42
N VAL A 310 0.56 17.04 -3.98
CA VAL A 310 1.51 17.78 -3.17
C VAL A 310 2.07 19.00 -3.90
N TYR A 311 2.47 18.85 -5.16
CA TYR A 311 3.00 19.96 -5.95
C TYR A 311 1.97 21.09 -6.15
N HIS A 312 0.70 20.76 -6.43
CA HIS A 312 -0.36 21.75 -6.55
C HIS A 312 -0.61 22.47 -5.22
N ALA A 313 -0.65 21.76 -4.09
CA ALA A 313 -0.81 22.36 -2.77
C ALA A 313 0.37 23.28 -2.43
N LEU A 314 1.61 22.89 -2.75
CA LEU A 314 2.79 23.73 -2.57
C LEU A 314 2.77 25.00 -3.42
N LYS A 315 2.21 24.94 -4.62
CA LYS A 315 2.03 26.12 -5.49
C LYS A 315 1.01 27.10 -4.89
N LEU A 316 -0.12 26.61 -4.40
CA LEU A 316 -1.16 27.43 -3.79
C LEU A 316 -0.67 28.19 -2.53
N LYS A 317 0.17 27.55 -1.70
CA LYS A 317 0.77 28.23 -0.54
C LYS A 317 1.81 29.32 -0.88
N GLN A 318 2.26 29.38 -2.14
CA GLN A 318 3.26 30.37 -2.57
C GLN A 318 2.64 31.54 -3.38
N ALA A 319 1.38 31.40 -3.79
CA ALA A 319 0.61 32.44 -4.47
C ALA A 319 -0.07 33.38 -3.48
#